data_6d7ba10f6053971a2ae956dd8987db01
#
_entry.id   6d7ba10f6053971a2ae956dd8987db01
#
_cell.length_a   1.000
_cell.length_b   1.000
_cell.length_c   1.000
_cell.angle_alpha   90.00
_cell.angle_beta   90.00
_cell.angle_gamma   90.00
#
_symmetry.space_group_name_H-M   'P 1'
#
loop_
_entity.id
_entity.type
_entity.pdbx_description
1 polymer ?
#
loop_
_entity_poly.entity_id
_entity_poly.type
_entity_poly.pdbx_seq_one_letter_code
_entity_poly.pdbx_strand_id
1 'polypeptide(L)'
;ETGKEASDRYLELLNHHFIYKNDETNLANYCASITMYPWLIAGTTAVGGNSTAPTNLKSFCGGFINMVFIVSSMLSGACATPEFLMYMNYFIGLEYGQDYYKHLDKLADLSLKQRSIDKIITDCFEQIVYSINQPTGARNFQAVFWNVAYYDKYYFNSLFEHFVFPDGSKPDWGSLSWLQKRFMKWFNEERTRTVLTFPVETMALLTKDGDVLDKEYGDFTAEMYAEGHSFFTYMSDNADSLSSCCRLRNEIQDNGFSYTLGAGGVSTGSKSVLTINLNRCIQHAVKSGILYPFFLEEVVDLVHKVQLAYNENLKLLQAKGMFCLLYTSDAADDL
;
A
#
# COMPACT_ATOMS: atom_id res chain seq x y z
N GLU A 1 22.56 -19.72 -11.16
CA GLU A 1 22.76 -19.40 -12.59
C GLU A 1 21.87 -20.28 -13.43
N THR A 2 20.94 -19.64 -14.10
CA THR A 2 20.05 -20.30 -15.06
C THR A 2 20.80 -20.65 -16.30
N GLY A 3 21.56 -21.40 -16.64
CA GLY A 3 22.35 -21.69 -17.85
C GLY A 3 21.85 -20.97 -19.12
N LYS A 4 22.65 -20.92 -20.11
CA LYS A 4 22.37 -20.22 -21.38
C LYS A 4 21.04 -20.68 -22.01
N GLU A 5 20.75 -21.97 -21.96
CA GLU A 5 19.52 -22.54 -22.52
C GLU A 5 18.24 -21.99 -21.86
N ALA A 6 18.21 -21.91 -20.55
CA ALA A 6 17.07 -21.33 -19.83
C ALA A 6 16.91 -19.83 -20.13
N SER A 7 18.03 -19.11 -20.26
CA SER A 7 18.03 -17.70 -20.65
C SER A 7 17.48 -17.49 -22.07
N ASP A 8 17.95 -18.28 -23.02
CA ASP A 8 17.49 -18.21 -24.43
C ASP A 8 15.99 -18.54 -24.51
N ARG A 9 15.54 -19.55 -23.77
CA ARG A 9 14.11 -19.91 -23.71
C ARG A 9 13.27 -18.82 -23.06
N TYR A 10 13.76 -18.18 -21.99
CA TYR A 10 13.07 -17.06 -21.36
C TYR A 10 12.91 -15.87 -22.32
N LEU A 11 13.96 -15.53 -23.06
CA LEU A 11 13.91 -14.46 -24.07
C LEU A 11 12.94 -14.81 -25.20
N GLU A 12 12.86 -16.07 -25.59
CA GLU A 12 11.87 -16.54 -26.56
C GLU A 12 10.44 -16.32 -26.07
N LEU A 13 10.16 -16.69 -24.80
CA LEU A 13 8.83 -16.47 -24.22
C LEU A 13 8.45 -14.99 -24.14
N LEU A 14 9.40 -14.10 -23.82
CA LEU A 14 9.20 -12.65 -23.83
C LEU A 14 8.90 -12.15 -25.25
N ASN A 15 9.75 -12.49 -26.22
CA ASN A 15 9.64 -12.02 -27.60
C ASN A 15 8.34 -12.49 -28.29
N HIS A 16 7.85 -13.64 -27.91
CA HIS A 16 6.60 -14.20 -28.45
C HIS A 16 5.36 -13.85 -27.60
N HIS A 17 5.52 -12.97 -26.58
CA HIS A 17 4.44 -12.48 -25.72
C HIS A 17 3.69 -13.56 -24.93
N PHE A 18 4.38 -14.65 -24.57
CA PHE A 18 3.85 -15.63 -23.62
C PHE A 18 3.93 -15.14 -22.19
N ILE A 19 4.96 -14.35 -21.90
CA ILE A 19 5.18 -13.70 -20.62
C ILE A 19 5.48 -12.22 -20.83
N TYR A 20 5.26 -11.44 -19.77
CA TYR A 20 5.65 -10.05 -19.68
C TYR A 20 6.25 -9.78 -18.30
N LYS A 21 7.45 -9.22 -18.23
CA LYS A 21 8.08 -8.80 -16.99
C LYS A 21 7.93 -7.28 -16.84
N ASN A 22 7.35 -6.88 -15.73
CA ASN A 22 7.23 -5.46 -15.41
C ASN A 22 8.62 -4.88 -15.04
N ASP A 23 8.91 -3.69 -15.55
CA ASP A 23 10.14 -2.94 -15.24
C ASP A 23 11.42 -3.77 -15.42
N GLU A 24 11.55 -4.43 -16.55
CA GLU A 24 12.61 -5.38 -16.88
C GLU A 24 14.02 -4.77 -16.77
N THR A 25 14.15 -3.48 -17.03
CA THR A 25 15.42 -2.75 -17.00
C THR A 25 15.78 -2.19 -15.63
N ASN A 26 14.89 -2.30 -14.65
CA ASN A 26 15.09 -1.75 -13.32
C ASN A 26 15.30 -2.86 -12.28
N LEU A 27 16.48 -2.86 -11.63
CA LEU A 27 16.81 -3.79 -10.54
C LEU A 27 16.36 -3.27 -9.17
N ALA A 28 15.26 -2.53 -9.09
CA ALA A 28 14.64 -2.10 -7.84
C ALA A 28 13.57 -3.11 -7.38
N ASN A 29 13.24 -3.06 -6.08
CA ASN A 29 12.05 -3.74 -5.59
C ASN A 29 10.81 -3.20 -6.30
N TYR A 30 9.85 -4.09 -6.60
CA TYR A 30 8.67 -3.69 -7.35
C TYR A 30 7.70 -2.87 -6.52
N CYS A 31 7.19 -3.43 -5.42
CA CYS A 31 6.25 -2.76 -4.54
C CYS A 31 6.63 -2.94 -3.08
N ALA A 32 6.24 -2.00 -2.23
CA ALA A 32 6.37 -2.13 -0.79
C ALA A 32 5.16 -1.58 -0.04
N SER A 33 4.81 -2.24 1.04
CA SER A 33 4.05 -1.68 2.16
C SER A 33 5.03 -1.15 3.18
N ILE A 34 4.80 0.04 3.68
CA ILE A 34 5.66 0.68 4.67
C ILE A 34 4.89 0.95 5.96
N THR A 35 5.57 0.75 7.09
CA THR A 35 5.09 1.28 8.36
C THR A 35 5.51 2.73 8.51
N MET A 36 4.63 3.53 9.07
CA MET A 36 4.88 4.96 9.28
C MET A 36 5.43 5.26 10.67
N TYR A 37 5.44 4.29 11.58
CA TYR A 37 5.79 4.49 12.98
C TYR A 37 7.19 5.07 13.21
N PRO A 38 8.27 4.57 12.57
CA PRO A 38 9.61 5.13 12.71
C PRO A 38 9.68 6.62 12.30
N TRP A 39 8.96 6.98 11.23
CA TRP A 39 8.88 8.37 10.79
C TRP A 39 8.18 9.27 11.82
N LEU A 40 7.15 8.77 12.50
CA LEU A 40 6.43 9.52 13.53
C LEU A 40 7.27 9.78 14.78
N ILE A 41 8.29 8.95 15.04
CA ILE A 41 9.19 9.12 16.19
C ILE A 41 10.39 9.99 15.80
N ALA A 42 11.06 9.65 14.70
CA ALA A 42 12.36 10.20 14.35
C ALA A 42 12.33 11.25 13.23
N GLY A 43 11.21 11.38 12.52
CA GLY A 43 11.15 12.17 11.29
C GLY A 43 11.81 11.45 10.12
N THR A 44 12.24 12.20 9.12
CA THR A 44 12.96 11.66 7.96
C THR A 44 14.38 12.15 7.91
N THR A 45 15.30 11.21 7.68
CA THR A 45 16.66 11.49 7.24
C THR A 45 16.77 11.09 5.77
N ALA A 46 16.88 12.04 4.86
CA ALA A 46 16.98 11.76 3.44
C ALA A 46 18.07 12.58 2.80
N VAL A 47 18.52 12.18 1.62
CA VAL A 47 19.40 12.99 0.80
C VAL A 47 18.72 14.34 0.52
N GLY A 48 19.27 15.43 1.05
CA GLY A 48 18.69 16.76 0.91
C GLY A 48 18.21 17.40 2.22
N GLY A 49 18.27 16.70 3.34
CA GLY A 49 17.99 17.27 4.67
C GLY A 49 17.21 16.36 5.60
N ASN A 50 17.22 16.71 6.86
CA ASN A 50 16.48 16.05 7.90
C ASN A 50 15.20 16.83 8.20
N SER A 51 14.07 16.13 8.31
CA SER A 51 12.81 16.68 8.78
C SER A 51 12.47 16.06 10.13
N THR A 52 12.03 16.88 11.06
CA THR A 52 11.56 16.42 12.36
C THR A 52 10.27 15.63 12.24
N ALA A 53 9.96 14.83 13.26
CA ALA A 53 8.68 14.14 13.38
C ALA A 53 7.49 15.13 13.30
N PRO A 54 6.37 14.76 12.69
CA PRO A 54 5.20 15.63 12.63
C PRO A 54 4.59 15.82 14.02
N THR A 55 4.17 17.05 14.33
CA THR A 55 3.58 17.42 15.63
C THR A 55 2.12 17.85 15.54
N ASN A 56 1.60 18.02 14.32
CA ASN A 56 0.23 18.48 14.06
C ASN A 56 -0.24 17.97 12.68
N LEU A 57 -1.54 18.09 12.42
CA LEU A 57 -2.16 17.59 11.19
C LEU A 57 -1.52 18.17 9.92
N LYS A 58 -1.20 19.48 9.92
CA LYS A 58 -0.56 20.12 8.75
C LYS A 58 0.83 19.58 8.47
N SER A 59 1.67 19.42 9.52
CA SER A 59 3.00 18.85 9.39
C SER A 59 2.95 17.36 9.03
N PHE A 60 1.95 16.62 9.51
CA PHE A 60 1.69 15.25 9.11
C PHE A 60 1.38 15.18 7.60
N CYS A 61 0.42 15.94 7.09
CA CYS A 61 0.05 15.90 5.68
C CYS A 61 1.24 16.24 4.76
N GLY A 62 1.99 17.30 5.05
CA GLY A 62 3.16 17.69 4.27
C GLY A 62 4.30 16.67 4.33
N GLY A 63 4.60 16.17 5.53
CA GLY A 63 5.62 15.14 5.73
C GLY A 63 5.24 13.81 5.08
N PHE A 64 3.96 13.42 5.15
CA PHE A 64 3.44 12.23 4.49
C PHE A 64 3.65 12.25 2.98
N ILE A 65 3.30 13.36 2.33
CA ILE A 65 3.52 13.53 0.89
C ILE A 65 5.01 13.34 0.54
N ASN A 66 5.90 14.00 1.30
CA ASN A 66 7.34 13.87 1.07
C ASN A 66 7.83 12.44 1.28
N MET A 67 7.39 11.77 2.35
CA MET A 67 7.74 10.39 2.64
C MET A 67 7.31 9.45 1.50
N VAL A 68 6.08 9.59 1.01
CA VAL A 68 5.56 8.79 -0.10
C VAL A 68 6.37 9.02 -1.37
N PHE A 69 6.77 10.26 -1.67
CA PHE A 69 7.62 10.56 -2.81
C PHE A 69 9.02 9.93 -2.67
N ILE A 70 9.65 10.04 -1.50
CA ILE A 70 10.96 9.44 -1.24
C ILE A 70 10.90 7.92 -1.43
N VAL A 71 9.96 7.25 -0.74
CA VAL A 71 9.84 5.79 -0.83
C VAL A 71 9.50 5.34 -2.23
N SER A 72 8.55 5.98 -2.88
CA SER A 72 8.15 5.62 -4.25
C SER A 72 9.27 5.80 -5.28
N SER A 73 10.20 6.72 -5.05
CA SER A 73 11.36 6.88 -5.93
C SER A 73 12.32 5.70 -5.93
N MET A 74 12.25 4.86 -4.90
CA MET A 74 13.08 3.66 -4.71
C MET A 74 12.38 2.38 -5.19
N LEU A 75 11.12 2.46 -5.60
CA LEU A 75 10.29 1.34 -6.03
C LEU A 75 9.97 1.46 -7.52
N SER A 76 9.89 0.34 -8.21
CA SER A 76 9.43 0.30 -9.59
C SER A 76 7.90 0.40 -9.70
N GLY A 77 7.18 -0.06 -8.69
CA GLY A 77 5.72 -0.12 -8.66
C GLY A 77 5.10 0.70 -7.52
N ALA A 78 4.30 0.05 -6.70
CA ALA A 78 3.46 0.70 -5.70
C ALA A 78 4.12 0.91 -4.34
N CYS A 79 3.73 2.01 -3.69
CA CYS A 79 3.98 2.30 -2.29
C CYS A 79 2.66 2.23 -1.54
N ALA A 80 2.48 1.24 -0.65
CA ALA A 80 1.30 1.11 0.19
C ALA A 80 1.55 1.66 1.59
N THR A 81 0.57 2.39 2.11
CA THR A 81 0.58 2.95 3.47
C THR A 81 -0.70 2.55 4.19
N PRO A 82 -0.82 1.28 4.62
CA PRO A 82 -2.07 0.75 5.18
C PRO A 82 -2.50 1.44 6.47
N GLU A 83 -1.59 2.07 7.20
CA GLU A 83 -1.85 2.78 8.46
C GLU A 83 -2.20 4.27 8.26
N PHE A 84 -2.21 4.77 7.03
CA PHE A 84 -2.35 6.20 6.74
C PHE A 84 -3.55 6.85 7.43
N LEU A 85 -4.74 6.28 7.27
CA LEU A 85 -5.96 6.85 7.87
C LEU A 85 -5.95 6.77 9.40
N MET A 86 -5.32 5.76 9.98
CA MET A 86 -5.17 5.64 11.44
C MET A 86 -4.32 6.79 12.00
N TYR A 87 -3.18 7.09 11.37
CA TYR A 87 -2.33 8.20 11.78
C TYR A 87 -2.95 9.57 11.48
N MET A 88 -3.63 9.71 10.35
CA MET A 88 -4.37 10.93 10.05
C MET A 88 -5.45 11.18 11.12
N ASN A 89 -6.20 10.15 11.49
CA ASN A 89 -7.19 10.21 12.57
C ASN A 89 -6.58 10.64 13.91
N TYR A 90 -5.39 10.12 14.23
CA TYR A 90 -4.66 10.51 15.44
C TYR A 90 -4.36 12.02 15.47
N PHE A 91 -3.80 12.58 14.39
CA PHE A 91 -3.47 14.00 14.32
C PHE A 91 -4.71 14.89 14.31
N ILE A 92 -5.81 14.46 13.68
CA ILE A 92 -7.10 15.15 13.78
C ILE A 92 -7.60 15.15 15.23
N GLY A 93 -7.51 14.00 15.90
CA GLY A 93 -7.90 13.86 17.30
C GLY A 93 -7.07 14.69 18.27
N LEU A 94 -5.77 14.86 18.01
CA LEU A 94 -4.90 15.75 18.81
C LEU A 94 -5.32 17.22 18.72
N GLU A 95 -5.77 17.68 17.55
CA GLU A 95 -6.13 19.09 17.35
C GLU A 95 -7.57 19.41 17.75
N TYR A 96 -8.51 18.48 17.49
CA TYR A 96 -9.95 18.76 17.59
C TYR A 96 -10.69 17.87 18.62
N GLY A 97 -9.98 16.97 19.29
CA GLY A 97 -10.55 15.98 20.20
C GLY A 97 -10.94 14.69 19.50
N GLN A 98 -10.98 13.59 20.26
CA GLN A 98 -11.28 12.25 19.71
C GLN A 98 -12.69 12.14 19.13
N ASP A 99 -13.62 12.96 19.59
CA ASP A 99 -15.01 13.01 19.14
C ASP A 99 -15.28 14.09 18.08
N TYR A 100 -14.23 14.58 17.38
CA TYR A 100 -14.30 15.62 16.36
C TYR A 100 -15.39 15.34 15.30
N TYR A 101 -15.61 14.09 14.97
CA TYR A 101 -16.59 13.66 13.97
C TYR A 101 -18.06 13.92 14.36
N LYS A 102 -18.31 14.26 15.64
CA LYS A 102 -19.62 14.70 16.13
C LYS A 102 -19.81 16.21 16.06
N HIS A 103 -18.75 16.96 15.73
CA HIS A 103 -18.71 18.43 15.81
C HIS A 103 -18.13 19.06 14.54
N LEU A 104 -18.43 18.49 13.39
CA LEU A 104 -17.83 18.82 12.08
C LEU A 104 -18.05 20.28 11.64
N ASP A 105 -19.19 20.87 12.00
CA ASP A 105 -19.54 22.26 11.67
C ASP A 105 -18.84 23.28 12.57
N LYS A 106 -18.15 22.83 13.63
CA LYS A 106 -17.43 23.72 14.52
C LYS A 106 -16.33 24.46 13.75
N LEU A 107 -16.30 25.80 13.86
CA LEU A 107 -15.25 26.61 13.31
C LEU A 107 -13.95 26.38 14.11
N ALA A 108 -12.95 25.86 13.43
CA ALA A 108 -11.64 25.56 13.99
C ALA A 108 -10.54 26.52 13.52
N ASP A 109 -10.71 27.12 12.35
CA ASP A 109 -9.82 28.15 11.85
C ASP A 109 -10.52 29.52 11.96
N LEU A 110 -10.06 30.32 12.91
CA LEU A 110 -10.55 31.68 13.15
C LEU A 110 -9.86 32.73 12.26
N SER A 111 -9.07 32.31 11.28
CA SER A 111 -8.51 33.18 10.27
C SER A 111 -9.63 33.83 9.42
N LEU A 112 -9.24 34.72 8.50
CA LEU A 112 -10.18 35.40 7.59
C LEU A 112 -11.10 34.43 6.80
N LYS A 113 -10.71 33.16 6.65
CA LYS A 113 -11.47 32.13 5.91
C LYS A 113 -12.47 31.33 6.75
N GLN A 114 -12.37 31.36 8.07
CA GLN A 114 -13.27 30.66 9.02
C GLN A 114 -13.68 29.27 8.53
N ARG A 115 -12.76 28.28 8.63
CA ARG A 115 -13.03 26.90 8.15
C ARG A 115 -13.58 26.04 9.29
N SER A 116 -14.57 25.21 8.96
CA SER A 116 -15.07 24.17 9.85
C SER A 116 -14.08 22.99 9.89
N ILE A 117 -14.24 22.11 10.89
CA ILE A 117 -13.45 20.87 11.01
C ILE A 117 -13.59 20.02 9.74
N ASP A 118 -14.82 19.82 9.22
CA ASP A 118 -15.04 19.06 7.99
C ASP A 118 -14.29 19.65 6.79
N LYS A 119 -14.31 20.98 6.64
CA LYS A 119 -13.58 21.64 5.56
C LYS A 119 -12.07 21.48 5.70
N ILE A 120 -11.52 21.54 6.92
CA ILE A 120 -10.09 21.33 7.16
C ILE A 120 -9.70 19.89 6.82
N ILE A 121 -10.49 18.89 7.22
CA ILE A 121 -10.25 17.48 6.87
C ILE A 121 -10.30 17.29 5.35
N THR A 122 -11.30 17.87 4.69
CA THR A 122 -11.42 17.82 3.22
C THR A 122 -10.23 18.48 2.52
N ASP A 123 -9.78 19.64 3.00
CA ASP A 123 -8.59 20.33 2.48
C ASP A 123 -7.33 19.45 2.59
N CYS A 124 -7.21 18.67 3.68
CA CYS A 124 -6.11 17.72 3.83
C CYS A 124 -6.20 16.55 2.83
N PHE A 125 -7.39 16.03 2.58
CA PHE A 125 -7.60 15.00 1.56
C PHE A 125 -7.21 15.54 0.18
N GLU A 126 -7.71 16.70 -0.19
CA GLU A 126 -7.38 17.39 -1.45
C GLU A 126 -5.87 17.56 -1.57
N GLN A 127 -5.21 18.14 -0.56
CA GLN A 127 -3.77 18.38 -0.57
C GLN A 127 -2.99 17.09 -0.83
N ILE A 128 -3.29 16.01 -0.12
CA ILE A 128 -2.56 14.75 -0.24
C ILE A 128 -2.83 14.07 -1.58
N VAL A 129 -4.09 13.87 -1.93
CA VAL A 129 -4.48 13.12 -3.12
C VAL A 129 -4.03 13.84 -4.40
N TYR A 130 -4.25 15.14 -4.50
CA TYR A 130 -3.83 15.89 -5.68
C TYR A 130 -2.31 15.98 -5.80
N SER A 131 -1.57 16.12 -4.68
CA SER A 131 -0.10 16.12 -4.72
C SER A 131 0.45 14.79 -5.24
N ILE A 132 -0.08 13.66 -4.74
CA ILE A 132 0.39 12.31 -5.10
C ILE A 132 0.04 11.97 -6.56
N ASN A 133 -1.07 12.50 -7.09
CA ASN A 133 -1.47 12.31 -8.49
C ASN A 133 -0.69 13.18 -9.48
N GLN A 134 0.15 14.10 -9.02
CA GLN A 134 1.00 14.88 -9.94
C GLN A 134 2.16 14.02 -10.46
N PRO A 135 2.45 14.09 -11.78
CA PRO A 135 3.66 13.47 -12.32
C PRO A 135 4.91 14.07 -11.69
N THR A 136 5.84 13.24 -11.25
CA THR A 136 7.08 13.69 -10.63
C THR A 136 8.32 13.19 -11.36
N GLY A 137 9.39 13.98 -11.37
CA GLY A 137 10.67 13.61 -11.98
C GLY A 137 11.30 12.37 -11.31
N ALA A 138 11.12 12.21 -10.00
CA ALA A 138 11.60 11.05 -9.26
C ALA A 138 10.94 9.73 -9.69
N ARG A 139 9.81 9.79 -10.40
CA ARG A 139 9.05 8.65 -10.94
C ARG A 139 9.02 8.64 -12.47
N ASN A 140 10.03 9.19 -13.14
CA ASN A 140 10.05 9.29 -14.60
C ASN A 140 8.79 9.98 -15.16
N PHE A 141 8.33 11.02 -14.50
CA PHE A 141 7.11 11.78 -14.82
C PHE A 141 5.81 10.96 -14.73
N GLN A 142 5.79 9.92 -13.90
CA GLN A 142 4.58 9.22 -13.52
C GLN A 142 4.08 9.71 -12.17
N ALA A 143 2.77 9.62 -11.94
CA ALA A 143 2.19 9.77 -10.61
C ALA A 143 2.61 8.60 -9.70
N VAL A 144 2.61 8.83 -8.40
CA VAL A 144 2.95 7.77 -7.44
C VAL A 144 1.83 6.73 -7.38
N PHE A 145 2.16 5.49 -7.62
CA PHE A 145 1.23 4.37 -7.39
C PHE A 145 1.06 4.14 -5.88
N TRP A 146 0.22 4.97 -5.28
CA TRP A 146 -0.09 4.91 -3.85
C TRP A 146 -1.28 3.99 -3.58
N ASN A 147 -1.21 3.21 -2.50
CA ASN A 147 -2.30 2.37 -2.03
C ASN A 147 -2.65 2.71 -0.57
N VAL A 148 -3.95 2.74 -0.28
CA VAL A 148 -4.53 2.96 1.05
C VAL A 148 -5.43 1.77 1.41
N ALA A 149 -5.45 1.43 2.71
CA ALA A 149 -6.29 0.36 3.23
C ALA A 149 -7.37 0.89 4.18
N TYR A 150 -8.51 0.22 4.14
CA TYR A 150 -9.63 0.36 5.07
C TYR A 150 -9.84 -0.96 5.78
N TYR A 151 -10.22 -0.90 7.03
CA TYR A 151 -10.43 -2.07 7.88
C TYR A 151 -11.84 -2.07 8.42
N ASP A 152 -12.46 -3.24 8.52
CA ASP A 152 -13.61 -3.42 9.39
C ASP A 152 -13.19 -3.45 10.86
N LYS A 153 -14.18 -3.43 11.77
CA LYS A 153 -13.93 -3.39 13.21
C LYS A 153 -13.13 -4.61 13.72
N TYR A 154 -13.41 -5.77 13.19
CA TYR A 154 -12.77 -7.01 13.65
C TYR A 154 -11.34 -7.11 13.14
N TYR A 155 -11.12 -6.73 11.90
CA TYR A 155 -9.79 -6.65 11.31
C TYR A 155 -8.93 -5.62 12.04
N PHE A 156 -9.50 -4.42 12.28
CA PHE A 156 -8.85 -3.36 13.05
C PHE A 156 -8.46 -3.83 14.46
N ASN A 157 -9.37 -4.46 15.19
CA ASN A 157 -9.08 -4.94 16.53
C ASN A 157 -7.94 -5.97 16.53
N SER A 158 -7.95 -6.92 15.59
CA SER A 158 -6.91 -7.94 15.50
C SER A 158 -5.52 -7.35 15.20
N LEU A 159 -5.45 -6.30 14.38
CA LEU A 159 -4.18 -5.70 13.99
C LEU A 159 -3.66 -4.68 15.01
N PHE A 160 -4.56 -3.93 15.65
CA PHE A 160 -4.20 -2.74 16.40
C PHE A 160 -4.60 -2.79 17.89
N GLU A 161 -5.04 -3.93 18.43
CA GLU A 161 -5.42 -4.08 19.84
C GLU A 161 -4.30 -3.65 20.79
N HIS A 162 -3.06 -4.00 20.46
CA HIS A 162 -1.88 -3.71 21.28
C HIS A 162 -1.09 -2.48 20.81
N PHE A 163 -1.54 -1.83 19.75
CA PHE A 163 -0.88 -0.66 19.21
C PHE A 163 -1.04 0.55 20.13
N VAL A 164 0.02 1.34 20.26
CA VAL A 164 0.02 2.63 20.95
C VAL A 164 0.76 3.66 20.09
N PHE A 165 0.20 4.87 20.04
CA PHE A 165 0.89 6.00 19.41
C PHE A 165 2.11 6.44 20.23
N PRO A 166 3.01 7.30 19.67
CA PRO A 166 4.19 7.76 20.40
C PRO A 166 3.94 8.46 21.73
N ASP A 167 2.74 9.02 21.94
CA ASP A 167 2.29 9.63 23.20
C ASP A 167 1.66 8.64 24.17
N GLY A 168 1.60 7.34 23.84
CA GLY A 168 0.99 6.28 24.63
C GLY A 168 -0.53 6.15 24.48
N SER A 169 -1.18 6.99 23.67
CA SER A 169 -2.62 6.86 23.38
C SER A 169 -2.90 5.69 22.45
N LYS A 170 -4.14 5.21 22.43
CA LYS A 170 -4.60 4.12 21.57
C LYS A 170 -5.47 4.64 20.44
N PRO A 171 -5.50 3.94 19.28
CA PRO A 171 -6.44 4.26 18.21
C PRO A 171 -7.90 4.14 18.69
N ASP A 172 -8.72 5.11 18.30
CA ASP A 172 -10.15 5.09 18.53
C ASP A 172 -10.89 4.59 17.30
N TRP A 173 -11.63 3.49 17.46
CA TRP A 173 -12.38 2.90 16.33
C TRP A 173 -13.51 3.81 15.86
N GLY A 174 -14.20 4.52 16.76
CA GLY A 174 -15.35 5.35 16.39
C GLY A 174 -14.99 6.46 15.42
N SER A 175 -13.96 7.23 15.72
CA SER A 175 -13.46 8.29 14.85
C SER A 175 -12.78 7.75 13.60
N LEU A 176 -12.01 6.65 13.71
CA LEU A 176 -11.36 6.04 12.55
C LEU A 176 -12.39 5.46 11.57
N SER A 177 -13.40 4.74 12.06
CA SER A 177 -14.48 4.20 11.21
C SER A 177 -15.18 5.32 10.43
N TRP A 178 -15.47 6.44 11.10
CA TRP A 178 -16.03 7.61 10.44
C TRP A 178 -15.08 8.17 9.37
N LEU A 179 -13.80 8.35 9.71
CA LEU A 179 -12.82 8.94 8.78
C LEU A 179 -12.60 8.05 7.54
N GLN A 180 -12.53 6.74 7.71
CA GLN A 180 -12.43 5.80 6.61
C GLN A 180 -13.61 5.93 5.62
N LYS A 181 -14.84 5.90 6.15
CA LYS A 181 -16.06 6.06 5.34
C LYS A 181 -16.11 7.44 4.67
N ARG A 182 -15.71 8.50 5.39
CA ARG A 182 -15.68 9.88 4.88
C ARG A 182 -14.66 10.05 3.76
N PHE A 183 -13.46 9.47 3.89
CA PHE A 183 -12.43 9.53 2.86
C PHE A 183 -12.88 8.78 1.61
N MET A 184 -13.39 7.57 1.73
CA MET A 184 -13.84 6.75 0.62
C MET A 184 -14.98 7.43 -0.18
N LYS A 185 -16.00 7.94 0.52
CA LYS A 185 -17.10 8.70 -0.13
C LYS A 185 -16.59 9.95 -0.85
N TRP A 186 -15.76 10.74 -0.17
CA TRP A 186 -15.17 11.93 -0.77
C TRP A 186 -14.35 11.60 -2.03
N PHE A 187 -13.51 10.56 -1.96
CA PHE A 187 -12.66 10.18 -3.10
C PHE A 187 -13.48 9.64 -4.28
N ASN A 188 -14.57 8.89 -4.01
CA ASN A 188 -15.50 8.47 -5.03
C ASN A 188 -16.17 9.66 -5.74
N GLU A 189 -16.67 10.63 -4.98
CA GLU A 189 -17.24 11.85 -5.52
C GLU A 189 -16.23 12.65 -6.34
N GLU A 190 -15.01 12.81 -5.83
CA GLU A 190 -13.96 13.61 -6.48
C GLU A 190 -13.52 12.98 -7.81
N ARG A 191 -13.46 11.66 -7.90
CA ARG A 191 -13.17 10.93 -9.16
C ARG A 191 -14.22 11.12 -10.24
N THR A 192 -15.44 11.52 -9.91
CA THR A 192 -16.45 11.88 -10.92
C THR A 192 -16.20 13.24 -11.56
N ARG A 193 -15.43 14.10 -10.89
CA ARG A 193 -15.15 15.49 -11.34
C ARG A 193 -13.80 15.60 -12.05
N THR A 194 -12.83 14.77 -11.66
CA THR A 194 -11.47 14.82 -12.20
C THR A 194 -10.86 13.43 -12.28
N VAL A 195 -9.89 13.26 -13.19
CA VAL A 195 -9.20 11.97 -13.34
C VAL A 195 -8.16 11.84 -12.22
N LEU A 196 -8.50 11.06 -11.20
CA LEU A 196 -7.61 10.69 -10.11
C LEU A 196 -7.38 9.18 -10.15
N THR A 197 -6.15 8.77 -10.40
CA THR A 197 -5.78 7.35 -10.49
C THR A 197 -5.49 6.77 -9.10
N PHE A 198 -4.93 7.57 -8.22
CA PHE A 198 -4.48 7.15 -6.89
C PHE A 198 -5.16 7.95 -5.77
N PRO A 199 -5.34 7.35 -4.59
CA PRO A 199 -4.88 6.02 -4.19
C PRO A 199 -5.64 4.87 -4.86
N VAL A 200 -4.97 3.72 -4.99
CA VAL A 200 -5.68 2.44 -5.11
C VAL A 200 -6.17 2.07 -3.72
N GLU A 201 -7.44 1.77 -3.61
CA GLU A 201 -8.10 1.51 -2.33
C GLU A 201 -8.32 0.01 -2.13
N THR A 202 -8.09 -0.45 -0.90
CA THR A 202 -8.32 -1.84 -0.51
C THR A 202 -9.15 -1.88 0.78
N MET A 203 -10.33 -2.49 0.72
CA MET A 203 -11.19 -2.75 1.87
C MET A 203 -10.89 -4.14 2.42
N ALA A 204 -10.43 -4.23 3.66
CA ALA A 204 -10.18 -5.50 4.35
C ALA A 204 -11.37 -5.86 5.25
N LEU A 205 -12.01 -6.98 4.96
CA LEU A 205 -13.16 -7.51 5.68
C LEU A 205 -12.83 -8.88 6.29
N LEU A 206 -13.03 -9.03 7.59
CA LEU A 206 -12.87 -10.32 8.24
C LEU A 206 -14.14 -11.15 8.07
N THR A 207 -13.93 -12.42 7.70
CA THR A 207 -15.01 -13.38 7.46
C THR A 207 -14.98 -14.52 8.45
N LYS A 208 -16.14 -15.14 8.66
CA LYS A 208 -16.26 -16.40 9.38
C LYS A 208 -17.35 -17.24 8.72
N ASP A 209 -17.05 -18.49 8.46
CA ASP A 209 -17.97 -19.45 7.82
C ASP A 209 -18.53 -18.93 6.47
N GLY A 210 -17.74 -18.13 5.75
CA GLY A 210 -18.12 -17.53 4.46
C GLY A 210 -18.88 -16.20 4.55
N ASP A 211 -19.24 -15.75 5.75
CA ASP A 211 -19.94 -14.49 5.98
C ASP A 211 -19.01 -13.38 6.52
N VAL A 212 -19.27 -12.13 6.13
CA VAL A 212 -18.62 -10.96 6.70
C VAL A 212 -19.06 -10.77 8.15
N LEU A 213 -18.09 -10.66 9.08
CA LEU A 213 -18.37 -10.49 10.51
C LEU A 213 -18.95 -9.12 10.82
N ASP A 214 -18.40 -8.06 10.24
CA ASP A 214 -18.90 -6.69 10.41
C ASP A 214 -19.95 -6.38 9.34
N LYS A 215 -21.21 -6.62 9.69
CA LYS A 215 -22.33 -6.38 8.75
C LYS A 215 -22.42 -4.92 8.34
N GLU A 216 -22.16 -3.96 9.23
CA GLU A 216 -22.21 -2.54 8.90
C GLU A 216 -21.16 -2.17 7.85
N TYR A 217 -19.94 -2.70 7.97
CA TYR A 217 -18.89 -2.49 6.96
C TYR A 217 -19.13 -3.28 5.69
N GLY A 218 -19.73 -4.46 5.77
CA GLY A 218 -20.16 -5.22 4.61
C GLY A 218 -21.22 -4.46 3.80
N ASP A 219 -22.24 -3.92 4.47
CA ASP A 219 -23.30 -3.12 3.84
C ASP A 219 -22.73 -1.83 3.22
N PHE A 220 -21.85 -1.13 3.95
CA PHE A 220 -21.14 0.04 3.41
C PHE A 220 -20.32 -0.29 2.17
N THR A 221 -19.61 -1.42 2.16
CA THR A 221 -18.82 -1.88 1.02
C THR A 221 -19.72 -2.14 -0.19
N ALA A 222 -20.87 -2.79 0.03
CA ALA A 222 -21.86 -3.02 -1.02
C ALA A 222 -22.47 -1.72 -1.55
N GLU A 223 -22.75 -0.74 -0.68
CA GLU A 223 -23.22 0.61 -1.06
C GLU A 223 -22.20 1.28 -1.99
N MET A 224 -20.92 1.27 -1.64
CA MET A 224 -19.85 1.87 -2.47
C MET A 224 -19.74 1.21 -3.85
N TYR A 225 -19.86 -0.11 -3.94
CA TYR A 225 -19.94 -0.79 -5.24
C TYR A 225 -21.19 -0.43 -6.04
N ALA A 226 -22.34 -0.31 -5.37
CA ALA A 226 -23.59 0.08 -6.02
C ALA A 226 -23.54 1.50 -6.58
N GLU A 227 -22.81 2.41 -5.93
CA GLU A 227 -22.52 3.76 -6.42
C GLU A 227 -21.50 3.80 -7.57
N GLY A 228 -20.91 2.66 -7.93
CA GLY A 228 -19.93 2.55 -9.02
C GLY A 228 -18.50 2.87 -8.61
N HIS A 229 -18.20 2.92 -7.31
CA HIS A 229 -16.85 3.13 -6.83
C HIS A 229 -15.94 1.93 -7.14
N SER A 230 -14.70 2.19 -7.53
CA SER A 230 -13.73 1.17 -7.92
C SER A 230 -12.65 1.01 -6.86
N PHE A 231 -12.66 -0.12 -6.18
CA PHE A 231 -11.69 -0.50 -5.15
C PHE A 231 -11.56 -2.02 -5.08
N PHE A 232 -10.59 -2.53 -4.32
CA PHE A 232 -10.44 -3.96 -4.07
C PHE A 232 -11.02 -4.33 -2.71
N THR A 233 -11.72 -5.46 -2.64
CA THR A 233 -12.12 -6.06 -1.37
C THR A 233 -11.24 -7.26 -1.08
N TYR A 234 -10.59 -7.24 0.07
CA TYR A 234 -9.82 -8.33 0.61
C TYR A 234 -10.62 -9.00 1.72
N MET A 235 -11.05 -10.22 1.49
CA MET A 235 -11.83 -11.01 2.45
C MET A 235 -10.96 -12.15 2.98
N SER A 236 -10.84 -12.27 4.30
CA SER A 236 -10.03 -13.30 4.94
C SER A 236 -10.71 -13.78 6.22
N ASP A 237 -10.56 -15.05 6.52
CA ASP A 237 -10.95 -15.67 7.80
C ASP A 237 -9.86 -15.50 8.87
N ASN A 238 -8.73 -14.93 8.50
CA ASN A 238 -7.59 -14.68 9.38
C ASN A 238 -7.08 -13.25 9.18
N ALA A 239 -6.94 -12.51 10.30
CA ALA A 239 -6.40 -11.16 10.32
C ALA A 239 -4.86 -11.10 10.24
N ASP A 240 -4.16 -12.23 10.33
CA ASP A 240 -2.69 -12.29 10.24
C ASP A 240 -2.16 -12.00 8.84
N SER A 241 -3.03 -11.76 7.89
CA SER A 241 -2.66 -11.42 6.53
C SER A 241 -3.25 -10.10 6.09
N LEU A 242 -2.42 -9.26 5.48
CA LEU A 242 -2.82 -7.99 4.88
C LEU A 242 -2.62 -8.03 3.38
N SER A 243 -3.55 -7.42 2.66
CA SER A 243 -3.32 -7.05 1.29
C SER A 243 -2.39 -5.84 1.26
N SER A 244 -1.15 -6.03 0.82
CA SER A 244 -0.28 -4.91 0.47
C SER A 244 -0.29 -4.70 -1.05
N CYS A 245 -0.20 -3.45 -1.48
CA CYS A 245 -0.38 -3.06 -2.87
C CYS A 245 -1.76 -3.45 -3.39
N CYS A 246 -1.91 -4.07 -4.46
CA CYS A 246 -3.20 -4.35 -5.05
C CYS A 246 -3.69 -5.78 -4.86
N ARG A 247 -2.86 -6.76 -4.56
CA ARG A 247 -3.29 -8.19 -4.57
C ARG A 247 -2.38 -9.14 -3.82
N LEU A 248 -1.29 -8.68 -3.19
CA LEU A 248 -0.38 -9.56 -2.50
C LEU A 248 -0.89 -9.81 -1.08
N ARG A 249 -1.16 -11.08 -0.78
CA ARG A 249 -1.34 -11.55 0.57
C ARG A 249 0.03 -11.62 1.25
N ASN A 250 0.20 -10.93 2.36
CA ASN A 250 1.39 -11.02 3.18
C ASN A 250 1.01 -11.63 4.52
N GLU A 251 1.70 -12.68 4.91
CA GLU A 251 1.56 -13.26 6.24
C GLU A 251 2.41 -12.46 7.22
N ILE A 252 1.79 -12.05 8.32
CA ILE A 252 2.41 -11.19 9.34
C ILE A 252 3.30 -12.02 10.31
N GLN A 253 3.23 -13.35 10.24
CA GLN A 253 3.70 -14.26 11.29
C GLN A 253 5.19 -14.26 11.59
N ASP A 254 6.06 -13.74 10.73
CA ASP A 254 7.53 -13.90 10.90
C ASP A 254 8.31 -12.62 11.19
N ASN A 255 7.65 -11.50 11.39
CA ASN A 255 8.35 -10.27 11.72
C ASN A 255 8.39 -10.08 13.24
N GLY A 256 9.52 -10.40 13.87
CA GLY A 256 9.78 -10.23 15.31
C GLY A 256 9.64 -8.80 15.86
N PHE A 257 9.03 -7.91 15.12
CA PHE A 257 8.78 -6.51 15.46
C PHE A 257 7.38 -6.27 16.03
N SER A 258 6.92 -7.17 16.89
CA SER A 258 5.54 -7.20 17.37
C SER A 258 5.19 -6.13 18.42
N TYR A 259 6.09 -5.25 18.81
CA TYR A 259 5.83 -4.28 19.87
C TYR A 259 5.35 -2.91 19.41
N THR A 260 5.66 -2.51 18.20
CA THR A 260 5.26 -1.20 17.67
C THR A 260 4.02 -1.25 16.80
N LEU A 261 3.67 -2.44 16.35
CA LEU A 261 2.57 -2.63 15.43
C LEU A 261 1.94 -3.98 15.70
N GLY A 262 0.64 -3.98 16.00
CA GLY A 262 -0.15 -5.10 15.55
C GLY A 262 0.11 -5.39 14.06
N ALA A 263 0.73 -4.50 13.34
CA ALA A 263 1.08 -4.59 11.94
C ALA A 263 2.61 -4.51 11.67
N GLY A 264 3.45 -5.06 12.53
CA GLY A 264 4.88 -5.19 12.24
C GLY A 264 5.17 -5.86 10.90
N GLY A 265 4.21 -6.61 10.37
CA GLY A 265 4.21 -7.16 9.03
C GLY A 265 3.83 -6.21 7.91
N VAL A 266 3.61 -4.95 8.17
CA VAL A 266 3.27 -3.98 7.12
C VAL A 266 4.48 -3.64 6.24
N SER A 267 5.68 -3.82 6.75
CA SER A 267 6.92 -3.68 5.96
C SER A 267 7.16 -4.89 5.07
N THR A 268 6.28 -5.13 4.14
CA THR A 268 6.34 -6.25 3.20
C THR A 268 6.28 -5.72 1.77
N GLY A 269 6.60 -6.56 0.80
CA GLY A 269 6.57 -6.12 -0.59
C GLY A 269 6.82 -7.21 -1.61
N SER A 270 6.82 -6.79 -2.86
CA SER A 270 7.12 -7.63 -4.02
C SER A 270 8.45 -7.23 -4.62
N LYS A 271 9.31 -8.20 -4.85
CA LYS A 271 10.62 -7.96 -5.48
C LYS A 271 10.51 -7.77 -6.99
N SER A 272 9.62 -8.52 -7.64
CA SER A 272 9.35 -8.38 -9.07
C SER A 272 7.99 -8.95 -9.42
N VAL A 273 7.44 -8.53 -10.57
CA VAL A 273 6.18 -9.03 -11.10
C VAL A 273 6.39 -9.54 -12.52
N LEU A 274 5.86 -10.72 -12.78
CA LEU A 274 5.87 -11.35 -14.08
C LEU A 274 4.46 -11.83 -14.42
N THR A 275 3.96 -11.44 -15.58
CA THR A 275 2.62 -11.80 -16.05
C THR A 275 2.73 -12.91 -17.08
N ILE A 276 1.94 -13.97 -16.95
CA ILE A 276 1.80 -15.03 -17.94
C ILE A 276 0.55 -14.76 -18.80
N ASN A 277 0.72 -14.73 -20.12
CA ASN A 277 -0.37 -14.55 -21.05
C ASN A 277 -1.04 -15.90 -21.36
N LEU A 278 -2.04 -16.27 -20.54
CA LEU A 278 -2.75 -17.55 -20.69
C LEU A 278 -3.41 -17.71 -22.06
N ASN A 279 -3.97 -16.64 -22.62
CA ASN A 279 -4.57 -16.67 -23.94
C ASN A 279 -3.54 -17.09 -25.02
N ARG A 280 -2.36 -16.49 -24.97
CA ARG A 280 -1.27 -16.81 -25.91
C ARG A 280 -0.78 -18.24 -25.72
N CYS A 281 -0.66 -18.70 -24.48
CA CYS A 281 -0.28 -20.08 -24.15
C CYS A 281 -1.29 -21.10 -24.74
N ILE A 282 -2.59 -20.85 -24.57
CA ILE A 282 -3.64 -21.72 -25.13
C ILE A 282 -3.57 -21.75 -26.66
N GLN A 283 -3.48 -20.59 -27.30
CA GLN A 283 -3.39 -20.52 -28.78
C GLN A 283 -2.18 -21.28 -29.31
N HIS A 284 -1.04 -21.19 -28.63
CA HIS A 284 0.17 -21.92 -29.02
C HIS A 284 0.00 -23.42 -28.85
N ALA A 285 -0.49 -23.86 -27.70
CA ALA A 285 -0.73 -25.28 -27.41
C ALA A 285 -1.64 -25.92 -28.46
N VAL A 286 -2.77 -25.27 -28.77
CA VAL A 286 -3.70 -25.75 -29.83
C VAL A 286 -3.02 -25.85 -31.20
N LYS A 287 -2.26 -24.83 -31.61
CA LYS A 287 -1.59 -24.83 -32.91
C LYS A 287 -0.48 -25.87 -33.00
N SER A 288 0.22 -26.14 -31.93
CA SER A 288 1.34 -27.07 -31.85
C SER A 288 0.94 -28.51 -31.56
N GLY A 289 -0.35 -28.77 -31.28
CA GLY A 289 -0.85 -30.09 -30.90
C GLY A 289 -0.36 -30.55 -29.52
N ILE A 290 0.09 -29.61 -28.66
CA ILE A 290 0.55 -29.87 -27.31
C ILE A 290 -0.65 -29.72 -26.35
N LEU A 291 -0.75 -30.62 -25.35
CA LEU A 291 -1.74 -30.42 -24.31
C LEU A 291 -1.42 -29.17 -23.48
N TYR A 292 -2.39 -28.27 -23.37
CA TYR A 292 -2.22 -26.97 -22.71
C TYR A 292 -1.60 -27.04 -21.30
N PRO A 293 -1.99 -27.97 -20.41
CA PRO A 293 -1.38 -28.07 -19.08
C PRO A 293 0.15 -28.25 -19.12
N PHE A 294 0.66 -29.10 -19.99
CA PHE A 294 2.11 -29.35 -20.11
C PHE A 294 2.88 -28.11 -20.58
N PHE A 295 2.34 -27.37 -21.54
CA PHE A 295 2.96 -26.13 -21.97
C PHE A 295 2.94 -25.07 -20.87
N LEU A 296 1.84 -24.98 -20.12
CA LEU A 296 1.73 -24.04 -19.00
C LEU A 296 2.71 -24.39 -17.87
N GLU A 297 2.88 -25.68 -17.55
CA GLU A 297 3.87 -26.14 -16.58
C GLU A 297 5.29 -25.74 -16.98
N GLU A 298 5.66 -25.95 -18.24
CA GLU A 298 6.98 -25.52 -18.77
C GLU A 298 7.19 -24.01 -18.58
N VAL A 299 6.20 -23.19 -18.90
CA VAL A 299 6.26 -21.74 -18.75
C VAL A 299 6.39 -21.34 -17.29
N VAL A 300 5.59 -21.93 -16.39
CA VAL A 300 5.60 -21.65 -14.95
C VAL A 300 6.93 -22.04 -14.32
N ASP A 301 7.46 -23.23 -14.63
CA ASP A 301 8.75 -23.70 -14.11
C ASP A 301 9.90 -22.79 -14.52
N LEU A 302 9.91 -22.36 -15.77
CA LEU A 302 10.94 -21.44 -16.26
C LEU A 302 10.84 -20.08 -15.60
N VAL A 303 9.62 -19.54 -15.48
CA VAL A 303 9.34 -18.28 -14.78
C VAL A 303 9.80 -18.35 -13.33
N HIS A 304 9.49 -19.45 -12.64
CA HIS A 304 9.91 -19.66 -11.25
C HIS A 304 11.45 -19.65 -11.10
N LYS A 305 12.15 -20.37 -11.96
CA LYS A 305 13.64 -20.39 -11.98
C LYS A 305 14.22 -18.99 -12.19
N VAL A 306 13.67 -18.22 -13.13
CA VAL A 306 14.11 -16.85 -13.40
C VAL A 306 13.84 -15.92 -12.21
N GLN A 307 12.67 -16.05 -11.56
CA GLN A 307 12.35 -15.28 -10.38
C GLN A 307 13.27 -15.59 -9.19
N LEU A 308 13.62 -16.86 -9.00
CA LEU A 308 14.60 -17.24 -7.96
C LEU A 308 15.97 -16.62 -8.25
N ALA A 309 16.46 -16.71 -9.48
CA ALA A 309 17.73 -16.10 -9.87
C ALA A 309 17.71 -14.56 -9.69
N TYR A 310 16.59 -13.91 -10.03
CA TYR A 310 16.41 -12.49 -9.79
C TYR A 310 16.48 -12.14 -8.31
N ASN A 311 15.80 -12.91 -7.45
CA ASN A 311 15.83 -12.72 -6.00
C ASN A 311 17.25 -12.85 -5.43
N GLU A 312 18.01 -13.84 -5.87
CA GLU A 312 19.41 -13.99 -5.43
C GLU A 312 20.28 -12.81 -5.87
N ASN A 313 20.09 -12.30 -7.08
CA ASN A 313 20.79 -11.09 -7.53
C ASN A 313 20.42 -9.86 -6.67
N LEU A 314 19.15 -9.69 -6.30
CA LEU A 314 18.73 -8.61 -5.40
C LEU A 314 19.38 -8.73 -4.01
N LYS A 315 19.46 -9.94 -3.44
CA LYS A 315 20.16 -10.18 -2.18
C LYS A 315 21.65 -9.81 -2.26
N LEU A 316 22.32 -10.16 -3.36
CA LEU A 316 23.71 -9.80 -3.58
C LEU A 316 23.93 -8.29 -3.67
N LEU A 317 23.02 -7.57 -4.33
CA LEU A 317 23.06 -6.11 -4.41
C LEU A 317 22.79 -5.46 -3.05
N GLN A 318 21.85 -6.01 -2.28
CA GLN A 318 21.56 -5.59 -0.92
C GLN A 318 22.80 -5.75 -0.01
N ALA A 319 23.43 -6.91 -0.05
CA ALA A 319 24.66 -7.19 0.72
C ALA A 319 25.85 -6.26 0.36
N LYS A 320 25.81 -5.64 -0.84
CA LYS A 320 26.77 -4.62 -1.27
C LYS A 320 26.37 -3.19 -0.94
N GLY A 321 25.27 -2.99 -0.18
CA GLY A 321 24.75 -1.66 0.16
C GLY A 321 24.19 -0.88 -1.03
N MET A 322 23.82 -1.56 -2.11
CA MET A 322 23.29 -0.92 -3.33
C MET A 322 21.79 -0.63 -3.26
N PHE A 323 21.08 -1.08 -2.22
CA PHE A 323 19.70 -0.72 -1.94
C PHE A 323 19.62 0.22 -0.75
N CYS A 324 18.60 1.09 -0.78
CA CYS A 324 18.36 2.01 0.33
C CYS A 324 18.00 1.26 1.62
N LEU A 325 18.44 1.84 2.74
CA LEU A 325 18.32 1.37 4.12
C LEU A 325 16.90 0.93 4.58
N LEU A 326 15.85 1.28 3.85
CA LEU A 326 14.47 0.83 4.14
C LEU A 326 14.25 -0.68 4.03
N TYR A 327 15.24 -1.42 3.48
CA TYR A 327 15.15 -2.86 3.24
C TYR A 327 16.32 -3.65 3.80
N THR A 328 17.23 -3.03 4.54
CA THR A 328 18.24 -3.76 5.26
C THR A 328 17.64 -4.20 6.59
N SER A 329 17.63 -5.49 6.85
CA SER A 329 17.30 -6.07 8.17
C SER A 329 18.12 -5.46 9.30
N ASP A 330 19.29 -4.92 9.00
CA ASP A 330 20.19 -4.27 9.95
C ASP A 330 19.62 -2.96 10.51
N ALA A 331 18.72 -2.28 9.80
CA ALA A 331 18.01 -1.12 10.36
C ALA A 331 16.97 -1.50 11.43
N ALA A 332 16.62 -2.79 11.52
CA ALA A 332 15.74 -3.33 12.55
C ALA A 332 16.52 -3.84 13.77
N ASP A 333 17.79 -4.17 13.60
CA ASP A 333 18.67 -4.67 14.68
C ASP A 333 19.40 -3.53 15.42
N ASP A 334 19.44 -2.31 14.85
CA ASP A 334 20.07 -1.12 15.44
C ASP A 334 19.09 -0.16 16.14
N LEU A 335 17.79 -0.50 16.26
CA LEU A 335 16.77 0.23 16.99
C LEU A 335 16.21 -0.65 18.13
#